data_361149059bb00ad7a58eef969c02809a
#
_entry.id   361149059bb00ad7a58eef969c02809a
#
_cell.length_a   1.000
_cell.length_b   1.000
_cell.length_c   1.000
_cell.angle_alpha   90.00
_cell.angle_beta   90.00
_cell.angle_gamma   90.00
#
_symmetry.space_group_name_H-M   'P 1'
#
loop_
_entity.id
_entity.type
_entity.pdbx_description
1 polymer ?
#
loop_
_entity_poly.entity_id
_entity_poly.type
_entity_poly.pdbx_seq_one_letter_code
_entity_poly.pdbx_strand_id
1 'polypeptide(L)'
;TASTVQSRGVYHFPYKQSVLADEDEQCSALGNSTTSWGAKSSEMCILTERDREFSMGQFLWTGFDYIGEPTPYHTRNSYFGQIDTAGFEKDSFFLYRGAWTDAKKAPFVHVFPYWNFNPGQLVDVRVASNGAFVELLLNGRSIGEYQIDHEKGTVLTGNWQVAYEPGELTAIAYDENHQEIARESRHSYGEPVKLVMELYQPEKEFTAGNYDLAYVTISAVDAQGYPVEDANQYVEVSVKGAGWLTGLDNGDSTDTDEYKGYCRRMFNGKLLAIVAIGEHKGSIQVKAAAGGLQPAELTIVVSKEISIEGTSFIPEVFANKSGKDAPAWVR
;
A
#
# COMPACT_ATOMS: atom_id res chain seq x y z
N THR A 1 0.02 2.11 -15.88
CA THR A 1 1.05 1.36 -15.14
C THR A 1 1.82 0.42 -16.03
N ALA A 2 1.17 -0.38 -16.86
CA ALA A 2 1.84 -1.27 -17.80
C ALA A 2 2.70 -0.53 -18.84
N SER A 3 2.39 0.71 -19.17
CA SER A 3 3.12 1.47 -20.18
C SER A 3 4.53 1.87 -19.75
N THR A 4 4.73 2.18 -18.47
CA THR A 4 6.05 2.52 -17.93
C THR A 4 6.97 1.32 -17.83
N VAL A 5 6.45 0.16 -17.47
CA VAL A 5 7.21 -1.10 -17.42
C VAL A 5 7.69 -1.53 -18.81
N GLN A 6 6.89 -1.29 -19.84
CA GLN A 6 7.21 -1.65 -21.23
C GLN A 6 8.10 -0.62 -21.94
N SER A 7 8.32 0.53 -21.34
CA SER A 7 9.23 1.54 -21.88
C SER A 7 10.66 1.00 -21.91
N ARG A 8 11.36 1.22 -23.03
CA ARG A 8 12.78 0.87 -23.16
C ARG A 8 13.72 1.99 -22.69
N GLY A 9 13.15 3.09 -22.23
CA GLY A 9 13.89 4.23 -21.70
C GLY A 9 14.32 4.01 -20.25
N VAL A 10 14.98 5.00 -19.68
CA VAL A 10 15.33 5.01 -18.26
C VAL A 10 14.03 5.14 -17.45
N TYR A 11 13.85 4.25 -16.47
CA TYR A 11 12.80 4.41 -15.48
C TYR A 11 13.24 5.43 -14.44
N HIS A 12 12.64 6.60 -14.44
CA HIS A 12 12.90 7.66 -13.49
C HIS A 12 11.81 7.75 -12.45
N PHE A 13 12.20 8.17 -11.24
CA PHE A 13 11.21 8.67 -10.30
C PHE A 13 10.55 9.92 -10.85
N PRO A 14 9.24 9.96 -10.93
CA PRO A 14 8.54 11.17 -11.32
C PRO A 14 8.63 12.21 -10.20
N TYR A 15 9.52 13.18 -10.37
CA TYR A 15 9.66 14.32 -9.47
C TYR A 15 8.81 15.52 -9.87
N LYS A 16 8.21 15.48 -11.06
CA LYS A 16 7.49 16.61 -11.62
C LYS A 16 6.02 16.28 -11.77
N GLN A 17 5.18 17.24 -11.45
CA GLN A 17 3.74 17.14 -11.63
C GLN A 17 3.33 16.77 -13.06
N SER A 18 4.07 17.23 -14.07
CA SER A 18 3.77 16.88 -15.47
C SER A 18 3.79 15.39 -15.75
N VAL A 19 4.59 14.61 -15.01
CA VAL A 19 4.62 13.15 -15.09
C VAL A 19 3.45 12.57 -14.30
N LEU A 20 3.12 13.17 -13.15
CA LEU A 20 2.02 12.75 -12.29
C LEU A 20 0.63 13.10 -12.86
N ALA A 21 0.57 14.07 -13.75
CA ALA A 21 -0.66 14.51 -14.41
C ALA A 21 -0.89 13.83 -15.78
N ASP A 22 -0.02 12.95 -16.21
CA ASP A 22 -0.19 12.18 -17.43
C ASP A 22 -1.27 11.10 -17.21
N GLU A 23 -2.28 11.09 -18.06
CA GLU A 23 -3.40 10.15 -17.99
C GLU A 23 -2.94 8.68 -18.12
N ASP A 24 -1.82 8.46 -18.78
CA ASP A 24 -1.24 7.15 -19.03
C ASP A 24 -0.32 6.67 -17.88
N GLU A 25 -0.01 7.54 -16.92
CA GLU A 25 0.89 7.24 -15.81
C GLU A 25 0.17 7.27 -14.46
N GLN A 26 0.22 6.18 -13.75
CA GLN A 26 -0.31 6.09 -12.40
C GLN A 26 0.77 6.40 -11.38
N CYS A 27 0.40 7.19 -10.40
CA CYS A 27 1.34 7.80 -9.47
C CYS A 27 1.09 7.45 -8.01
N SER A 28 0.28 6.44 -7.76
CA SER A 28 -0.04 6.03 -6.39
C SER A 28 1.21 5.69 -5.56
N ALA A 29 2.21 5.10 -6.17
CA ALA A 29 3.46 4.75 -5.51
C ALA A 29 4.24 5.95 -4.96
N LEU A 30 4.11 7.13 -5.55
CA LEU A 30 4.87 8.31 -5.14
C LEU A 30 4.15 9.20 -4.15
N GLY A 31 2.83 9.13 -4.12
CA GLY A 31 2.00 9.77 -3.11
C GLY A 31 2.15 11.28 -2.94
N ASN A 32 2.89 11.95 -3.81
CA ASN A 32 3.14 13.37 -3.64
C ASN A 32 2.97 14.14 -4.94
N SER A 33 2.03 15.06 -4.94
CA SER A 33 1.82 15.98 -6.06
C SER A 33 2.75 17.18 -5.93
N THR A 34 3.66 17.34 -6.87
CA THR A 34 4.45 18.56 -7.02
C THR A 34 3.68 19.57 -7.86
N THR A 35 2.67 20.19 -7.28
CA THR A 35 1.93 21.25 -7.96
C THR A 35 2.68 22.58 -7.92
N SER A 36 2.31 23.53 -8.78
CA SER A 36 2.91 24.87 -8.77
C SER A 36 2.64 25.66 -7.48
N TRP A 37 1.66 25.22 -6.69
CA TRP A 37 1.25 25.81 -5.41
C TRP A 37 1.42 24.85 -4.23
N GLY A 38 2.02 23.67 -4.46
CA GLY A 38 2.36 22.70 -3.42
C GLY A 38 3.86 22.58 -3.19
N ALA A 39 4.24 21.61 -2.39
CA ALA A 39 5.63 21.27 -2.14
C ALA A 39 6.33 20.74 -3.39
N LYS A 40 7.62 21.04 -3.53
CA LYS A 40 8.41 20.57 -4.68
C LYS A 40 8.71 19.08 -4.59
N SER A 41 8.95 18.56 -3.39
CA SER A 41 9.14 17.13 -3.11
C SER A 41 9.00 16.88 -1.60
N SER A 42 8.77 15.63 -1.23
CA SER A 42 8.74 15.20 0.18
C SER A 42 10.08 15.46 0.86
N GLU A 43 11.19 15.16 0.19
CA GLU A 43 12.53 15.38 0.71
C GLU A 43 12.78 16.86 0.98
N MET A 44 12.38 17.75 0.08
CA MET A 44 12.52 19.19 0.31
C MET A 44 11.72 19.67 1.50
N CYS A 45 10.51 19.15 1.71
CA CYS A 45 9.71 19.45 2.89
C CYS A 45 10.41 19.01 4.17
N ILE A 46 10.88 17.78 4.21
CA ILE A 46 11.57 17.21 5.36
C ILE A 46 12.83 18.01 5.70
N LEU A 47 13.69 18.29 4.70
CA LEU A 47 14.93 19.04 4.90
C LEU A 47 14.67 20.48 5.35
N THR A 48 13.71 21.14 4.71
CA THR A 48 13.39 22.54 5.06
C THR A 48 12.88 22.65 6.48
N GLU A 49 12.07 21.71 6.94
CA GLU A 49 11.55 21.69 8.30
C GLU A 49 12.62 21.36 9.32
N ARG A 50 13.35 20.28 9.09
CA ARG A 50 14.44 19.84 9.98
C ARG A 50 15.47 20.93 10.25
N ASP A 51 15.82 21.70 9.20
CA ASP A 51 16.92 22.66 9.26
C ASP A 51 16.49 24.07 9.71
N ARG A 52 15.25 24.23 10.22
CA ARG A 52 14.66 25.52 10.65
C ARG A 52 14.44 25.56 12.16
N GLU A 53 15.36 26.13 12.90
CA GLU A 53 15.30 26.25 14.38
C GLU A 53 14.07 27.01 14.91
N PHE A 54 13.47 27.88 14.09
CA PHE A 54 12.29 28.66 14.48
C PHE A 54 10.96 27.97 14.13
N SER A 55 11.00 26.86 13.41
CA SER A 55 9.80 26.11 13.01
C SER A 55 9.38 25.12 14.10
N MET A 56 8.09 25.02 14.35
CA MET A 56 7.52 24.07 15.31
C MET A 56 7.05 22.78 14.64
N GLY A 57 7.18 22.67 13.33
CA GLY A 57 6.75 21.52 12.57
C GLY A 57 5.86 21.88 11.38
N GLN A 58 5.53 20.87 10.57
CA GLN A 58 4.63 20.95 9.42
C GLN A 58 3.49 19.96 9.57
N PHE A 59 2.33 20.33 9.05
CA PHE A 59 1.24 19.41 8.81
C PHE A 59 1.32 18.90 7.38
N LEU A 60 1.40 17.59 7.24
CA LEU A 60 1.38 16.94 5.95
C LEU A 60 -0.05 16.91 5.41
N TRP A 61 -0.27 17.46 4.23
CA TRP A 61 -1.50 17.28 3.48
C TRP A 61 -1.22 16.33 2.32
N THR A 62 -1.58 15.04 2.42
CA THR A 62 -2.33 14.45 3.53
C THR A 62 -1.77 13.05 3.87
N GLY A 63 -2.20 12.45 4.98
CA GLY A 63 -1.81 11.09 5.37
C GLY A 63 -2.40 10.04 4.43
N PHE A 64 -3.68 10.20 4.06
CA PHE A 64 -4.42 9.26 3.22
C PHE A 64 -4.97 9.95 1.97
N ASP A 65 -5.07 9.21 0.88
CA ASP A 65 -5.94 9.58 -0.24
C ASP A 65 -7.39 9.64 0.23
N TYR A 66 -8.18 10.52 -0.37
CA TYR A 66 -9.56 10.69 0.07
C TYR A 66 -10.51 10.99 -1.10
N ILE A 67 -11.74 10.54 -0.94
CA ILE A 67 -12.82 10.69 -1.92
C ILE A 67 -13.41 12.11 -1.82
N GLY A 68 -13.81 12.68 -2.97
CA GLY A 68 -14.55 13.94 -3.03
C GLY A 68 -13.76 15.12 -3.56
N GLU A 69 -12.46 14.98 -3.77
CA GLU A 69 -11.61 16.00 -4.39
C GLU A 69 -10.77 15.35 -5.50
N PRO A 70 -11.30 15.25 -6.74
CA PRO A 70 -10.56 14.68 -7.85
C PRO A 70 -9.43 15.63 -8.27
N THR A 71 -8.23 15.34 -7.83
CA THR A 71 -7.03 16.11 -8.15
C THR A 71 -5.86 15.15 -8.40
N PRO A 72 -5.27 15.14 -9.61
CA PRO A 72 -5.60 15.96 -10.78
C PRO A 72 -6.97 15.61 -11.39
N TYR A 73 -7.40 16.41 -12.37
CA TYR A 73 -8.76 16.37 -12.94
C TYR A 73 -9.22 14.98 -13.45
N HIS A 74 -8.31 14.14 -13.94
CA HIS A 74 -8.63 12.80 -14.44
C HIS A 74 -8.78 11.74 -13.33
N THR A 75 -8.53 12.09 -12.08
CA THR A 75 -8.72 11.17 -10.95
C THR A 75 -10.14 11.25 -10.40
N ARG A 76 -10.57 10.18 -9.73
CA ARG A 76 -11.84 10.11 -9.03
C ARG A 76 -11.74 10.65 -7.59
N ASN A 77 -10.57 10.55 -7.01
CA ASN A 77 -10.24 10.97 -5.66
C ASN A 77 -8.86 11.64 -5.64
N SER A 78 -8.51 12.31 -4.55
CA SER A 78 -7.15 12.82 -4.38
C SER A 78 -6.14 11.67 -4.32
N TYR A 79 -4.91 11.93 -4.75
CA TYR A 79 -3.79 10.99 -4.59
C TYR A 79 -2.60 11.60 -3.83
N PHE A 80 -2.85 12.64 -3.03
CA PHE A 80 -1.80 13.33 -2.24
C PHE A 80 -1.36 12.54 -1.01
N GLY A 81 -2.13 11.52 -0.63
CA GLY A 81 -1.86 10.73 0.55
C GLY A 81 -0.55 9.98 0.47
N GLN A 82 0.01 9.69 1.62
CA GLN A 82 1.14 8.77 1.76
C GLN A 82 0.67 7.31 1.82
N ILE A 83 -0.62 7.12 2.08
CA ILE A 83 -1.34 5.86 2.10
C ILE A 83 -2.52 6.03 1.15
N ASP A 84 -2.81 5.03 0.32
CA ASP A 84 -3.91 5.07 -0.63
C ASP A 84 -5.28 4.84 0.05
N THR A 85 -6.38 4.88 -0.73
CA THR A 85 -7.74 4.68 -0.19
C THR A 85 -7.97 3.27 0.34
N ALA A 86 -7.23 2.28 -0.15
CA ALA A 86 -7.27 0.90 0.32
C ALA A 86 -6.43 0.67 1.58
N GLY A 87 -5.68 1.67 2.05
CA GLY A 87 -4.82 1.57 3.20
C GLY A 87 -3.42 1.04 2.89
N PHE A 88 -3.04 0.92 1.62
CA PHE A 88 -1.70 0.50 1.23
C PHE A 88 -0.73 1.67 1.28
N GLU A 89 0.41 1.44 1.91
CA GLU A 89 1.50 2.41 2.03
C GLU A 89 2.14 2.64 0.66
N LYS A 90 2.33 3.92 0.30
CA LYS A 90 3.06 4.32 -0.91
C LYS A 90 4.55 4.50 -0.60
N ASP A 91 5.39 4.54 -1.62
CA ASP A 91 6.84 4.71 -1.42
C ASP A 91 7.18 6.00 -0.66
N SER A 92 6.41 7.07 -0.84
CA SER A 92 6.57 8.32 -0.10
C SER A 92 6.29 8.20 1.42
N PHE A 93 5.46 7.24 1.86
CA PHE A 93 5.27 6.94 3.28
C PHE A 93 6.58 6.56 3.94
N PHE A 94 7.40 5.76 3.26
CA PHE A 94 8.68 5.30 3.80
C PHE A 94 9.73 6.40 3.87
N LEU A 95 9.65 7.44 3.04
CA LEU A 95 10.50 8.63 3.18
C LEU A 95 10.23 9.36 4.51
N TYR A 96 8.96 9.60 4.82
CA TYR A 96 8.57 10.22 6.09
C TYR A 96 8.86 9.30 7.29
N ARG A 97 8.61 8.01 7.14
CA ARG A 97 8.96 7.03 8.18
C ARG A 97 10.46 7.06 8.47
N GLY A 98 11.32 7.17 7.44
CA GLY A 98 12.76 7.29 7.60
C GLY A 98 13.18 8.53 8.38
N ALA A 99 12.54 9.67 8.09
CA ALA A 99 12.85 10.94 8.75
C ALA A 99 12.31 11.06 10.18
N TRP A 100 11.20 10.37 10.51
CA TRP A 100 10.45 10.61 11.75
C TRP A 100 10.53 9.49 12.78
N THR A 101 11.07 8.34 12.45
CA THR A 101 11.11 7.19 13.37
C THR A 101 12.52 6.89 13.86
N ASP A 102 12.58 6.41 15.10
CA ASP A 102 13.83 6.00 15.75
C ASP A 102 14.17 4.55 15.37
N ALA A 103 15.32 4.36 14.73
CA ALA A 103 15.80 3.04 14.31
C ALA A 103 15.98 2.06 15.49
N LYS A 104 16.26 2.55 16.70
CA LYS A 104 16.38 1.70 17.89
C LYS A 104 15.06 1.09 18.33
N LYS A 105 13.92 1.73 17.98
CA LYS A 105 12.58 1.25 18.35
C LYS A 105 11.90 0.47 17.25
N ALA A 106 12.08 0.89 16.02
CA ALA A 106 11.39 0.32 14.86
C ALA A 106 12.28 0.40 13.62
N PRO A 107 13.39 -0.38 13.58
CA PRO A 107 14.27 -0.38 12.42
C PRO A 107 13.52 -0.83 11.17
N PHE A 108 13.80 -0.19 10.04
CA PHE A 108 13.27 -0.60 8.75
C PHE A 108 14.19 -0.19 7.61
N VAL A 109 13.99 -0.82 6.48
CA VAL A 109 14.50 -0.43 5.18
C VAL A 109 13.42 -0.70 4.15
N HIS A 110 13.30 0.16 3.13
CA HIS A 110 12.36 -0.01 2.03
C HIS A 110 13.04 0.30 0.72
N VAL A 111 13.03 -0.68 -0.20
CA VAL A 111 13.62 -0.55 -1.53
C VAL A 111 12.50 -0.42 -2.57
N PHE A 112 12.63 0.55 -3.46
CA PHE A 112 11.69 0.81 -4.53
C PHE A 112 12.38 1.32 -5.81
N PRO A 113 11.79 1.11 -7.00
CA PRO A 113 10.49 0.50 -7.28
C PRO A 113 10.50 -1.04 -7.17
N TYR A 114 9.41 -1.69 -7.61
CA TYR A 114 9.38 -3.12 -7.89
C TYR A 114 10.52 -3.51 -8.85
N TRP A 115 10.90 -4.81 -8.87
CA TRP A 115 12.07 -5.23 -9.65
C TRP A 115 11.67 -6.17 -10.80
N ASN A 116 11.02 -5.60 -11.83
CA ASN A 116 10.67 -6.32 -13.06
C ASN A 116 10.60 -5.38 -14.28
N PHE A 117 11.67 -5.34 -15.05
CA PHE A 117 11.86 -4.43 -16.18
C PHE A 117 12.39 -5.17 -17.42
N ASN A 118 12.68 -4.45 -18.50
CA ASN A 118 13.35 -5.05 -19.65
C ASN A 118 14.84 -5.26 -19.35
N PRO A 119 15.43 -6.40 -19.76
CA PRO A 119 16.85 -6.65 -19.53
C PRO A 119 17.73 -5.50 -20.03
N GLY A 120 18.61 -4.99 -19.16
CA GLY A 120 19.52 -3.87 -19.44
C GLY A 120 18.87 -2.48 -19.36
N GLN A 121 17.58 -2.38 -19.09
CA GLN A 121 16.91 -1.09 -18.85
C GLN A 121 17.51 -0.42 -17.60
N LEU A 122 17.83 0.87 -17.70
CA LEU A 122 18.30 1.62 -16.54
C LEU A 122 17.12 1.99 -15.65
N VAL A 123 17.24 1.71 -14.37
CA VAL A 123 16.20 1.93 -13.37
C VAL A 123 16.77 2.79 -12.25
N ASP A 124 16.08 3.87 -11.93
CA ASP A 124 16.37 4.65 -10.72
C ASP A 124 15.84 3.88 -9.51
N VAL A 125 16.74 3.38 -8.68
CA VAL A 125 16.44 2.64 -7.46
C VAL A 125 16.67 3.54 -6.26
N ARG A 126 15.73 3.52 -5.33
CA ARG A 126 15.83 4.22 -4.06
C ARG A 126 15.69 3.29 -2.89
N VAL A 127 16.36 3.65 -1.80
CA VAL A 127 16.25 2.97 -0.52
C VAL A 127 15.99 4.00 0.57
N ALA A 128 14.84 3.89 1.22
CA ALA A 128 14.48 4.67 2.39
C ALA A 128 14.74 3.84 3.66
N SER A 129 15.27 4.48 4.70
CA SER A 129 15.54 3.83 5.99
C SER A 129 15.65 4.87 7.09
N ASN A 130 15.48 4.43 8.33
CA ASN A 130 15.89 5.17 9.52
C ASN A 130 17.26 4.70 10.07
N GLY A 131 17.96 3.79 9.39
CA GLY A 131 19.33 3.38 9.70
C GLY A 131 20.37 4.45 9.33
N ALA A 132 21.57 4.33 9.87
CA ALA A 132 22.68 5.25 9.59
C ALA A 132 23.25 5.07 8.18
N PHE A 133 23.26 3.81 7.68
CA PHE A 133 23.74 3.48 6.35
C PHE A 133 22.74 2.56 5.66
N VAL A 134 22.71 2.64 4.34
CA VAL A 134 21.95 1.73 3.47
C VAL A 134 22.82 1.22 2.35
N GLU A 135 22.80 -0.09 2.14
CA GLU A 135 23.52 -0.76 1.06
C GLU A 135 22.51 -1.40 0.10
N LEU A 136 22.81 -1.34 -1.20
CA LEU A 136 22.03 -2.00 -2.24
C LEU A 136 22.84 -3.16 -2.84
N LEU A 137 22.21 -4.33 -2.93
CA LEU A 137 22.77 -5.50 -3.57
C LEU A 137 21.89 -5.93 -4.75
N LEU A 138 22.53 -6.31 -5.85
CA LEU A 138 21.88 -6.95 -6.99
C LEU A 138 22.45 -8.36 -7.13
N ASN A 139 21.60 -9.37 -7.00
CA ASN A 139 21.99 -10.78 -7.05
C ASN A 139 23.15 -11.11 -6.08
N GLY A 140 23.10 -10.55 -4.86
CA GLY A 140 24.10 -10.71 -3.82
C GLY A 140 25.40 -9.90 -4.01
N ARG A 141 25.51 -9.15 -5.10
CA ARG A 141 26.67 -8.27 -5.36
C ARG A 141 26.34 -6.85 -4.92
N SER A 142 27.17 -6.26 -4.06
CA SER A 142 27.03 -4.86 -3.65
C SER A 142 27.12 -3.91 -4.85
N ILE A 143 26.16 -3.00 -4.92
CA ILE A 143 26.10 -1.90 -5.89
C ILE A 143 26.71 -0.63 -5.26
N GLY A 144 26.68 -0.54 -3.93
CA GLY A 144 27.23 0.59 -3.17
C GLY A 144 26.41 0.88 -1.92
N GLU A 145 26.94 1.78 -1.13
CA GLU A 145 26.38 2.21 0.16
C GLU A 145 26.18 3.72 0.19
N TYR A 146 25.18 4.15 0.93
CA TYR A 146 24.93 5.56 1.27
C TYR A 146 24.87 5.72 2.79
N GLN A 147 25.49 6.78 3.29
CA GLN A 147 25.22 7.29 4.63
C GLN A 147 23.98 8.18 4.57
N ILE A 148 23.05 8.01 5.51
CA ILE A 148 21.80 8.77 5.59
C ILE A 148 21.97 9.94 6.56
N ASP A 149 21.57 11.12 6.13
CA ASP A 149 21.69 12.37 6.87
C ASP A 149 20.44 12.63 7.73
N HIS A 150 20.37 12.07 8.93
CA HIS A 150 19.22 12.26 9.82
C HIS A 150 19.17 13.64 10.47
N GLU A 151 20.30 14.22 10.85
CA GLU A 151 20.37 15.50 11.56
C GLU A 151 20.81 16.66 10.67
N LYS A 152 21.78 16.44 9.81
CA LYS A 152 22.36 17.45 8.91
C LYS A 152 22.67 16.81 7.57
N GLY A 153 22.87 17.66 6.55
CA GLY A 153 23.11 17.18 5.17
C GLY A 153 21.82 17.03 4.37
N THR A 154 21.90 16.44 3.21
CA THR A 154 20.76 16.38 2.27
C THR A 154 20.45 14.97 1.77
N VAL A 155 21.22 13.98 2.18
CA VAL A 155 21.03 12.59 1.77
C VAL A 155 20.02 11.90 2.69
N LEU A 156 18.77 11.88 2.28
CA LEU A 156 17.67 11.23 3.02
C LEU A 156 17.42 9.79 2.58
N THR A 157 17.93 9.41 1.40
CA THR A 157 17.75 8.08 0.81
C THR A 157 19.01 7.66 0.08
N GLY A 158 19.26 6.35 -0.02
CA GLY A 158 20.18 5.83 -1.02
C GLY A 158 19.59 5.95 -2.42
N ASN A 159 20.39 6.33 -3.43
CA ASN A 159 19.92 6.56 -4.78
C ASN A 159 20.91 5.98 -5.78
N TRP A 160 20.48 5.01 -6.56
CA TRP A 160 21.29 4.37 -7.60
C TRP A 160 20.57 4.37 -8.93
N GLN A 161 21.30 4.41 -10.01
CA GLN A 161 20.79 4.05 -11.33
C GLN A 161 21.40 2.71 -11.72
N VAL A 162 20.54 1.68 -11.81
CA VAL A 162 20.97 0.27 -11.96
C VAL A 162 20.42 -0.27 -13.28
N ALA A 163 21.28 -0.92 -14.06
CA ALA A 163 20.83 -1.70 -15.21
C ALA A 163 20.08 -2.95 -14.70
N TYR A 164 18.84 -3.13 -15.16
CA TYR A 164 18.04 -4.26 -14.73
C TYR A 164 18.67 -5.59 -15.19
N GLU A 165 18.89 -6.44 -14.22
CA GLU A 165 19.20 -7.87 -14.39
C GLU A 165 18.12 -8.65 -13.62
N PRO A 166 17.53 -9.72 -14.22
CA PRO A 166 16.60 -10.58 -13.49
C PRO A 166 17.22 -11.16 -12.22
N GLY A 167 16.43 -11.29 -11.16
CA GLY A 167 16.88 -11.85 -9.89
C GLY A 167 16.41 -11.04 -8.70
N GLU A 168 17.28 -10.89 -7.72
CA GLU A 168 16.97 -10.27 -6.43
C GLU A 168 17.69 -8.92 -6.28
N LEU A 169 16.92 -7.91 -5.92
CA LEU A 169 17.40 -6.60 -5.50
C LEU A 169 17.19 -6.48 -3.98
N THR A 170 18.25 -6.41 -3.21
CA THR A 170 18.20 -6.40 -1.74
C THR A 170 18.74 -5.10 -1.20
N ALA A 171 17.99 -4.45 -0.31
CA ALA A 171 18.44 -3.34 0.51
C ALA A 171 18.72 -3.80 1.93
N ILE A 172 19.81 -3.31 2.50
CA ILE A 172 20.20 -3.57 3.89
C ILE A 172 20.38 -2.22 4.57
N ALA A 173 19.84 -2.08 5.77
CA ALA A 173 20.09 -0.95 6.64
C ALA A 173 21.00 -1.34 7.78
N TYR A 174 21.93 -0.44 8.12
CA TYR A 174 22.89 -0.60 9.20
C TYR A 174 22.77 0.54 10.21
N ASP A 175 23.14 0.26 11.45
CA ASP A 175 23.34 1.28 12.49
C ASP A 175 24.67 2.01 12.34
N GLU A 176 24.99 2.90 13.30
CA GLU A 176 26.25 3.67 13.33
C GLU A 176 27.50 2.79 13.51
N ASN A 177 27.35 1.54 13.94
CA ASN A 177 28.41 0.57 14.10
C ASN A 177 28.51 -0.44 12.92
N HIS A 178 27.77 -0.18 11.82
CA HIS A 178 27.62 -1.10 10.69
C HIS A 178 27.07 -2.48 11.08
N GLN A 179 26.22 -2.52 12.10
CA GLN A 179 25.43 -3.73 12.40
C GLN A 179 24.14 -3.69 11.58
N GLU A 180 23.82 -4.78 10.89
CA GLU A 180 22.56 -4.92 10.15
C GLU A 180 21.38 -4.82 11.10
N ILE A 181 20.43 -3.91 10.80
CA ILE A 181 19.22 -3.68 11.60
C ILE A 181 17.93 -3.98 10.83
N ALA A 182 17.97 -3.97 9.50
CA ALA A 182 16.83 -4.32 8.66
C ALA A 182 17.28 -4.76 7.26
N ARG A 183 16.44 -5.59 6.62
CA ARG A 183 16.64 -6.08 5.25
C ARG A 183 15.31 -6.21 4.54
N GLU A 184 15.25 -5.80 3.28
CA GLU A 184 14.13 -6.02 2.36
C GLU A 184 14.64 -6.43 1.00
N SER A 185 13.94 -7.36 0.35
CA SER A 185 14.26 -7.81 -1.01
C SER A 185 13.06 -7.65 -1.94
N ARG A 186 13.35 -7.26 -3.16
CA ARG A 186 12.44 -7.32 -4.31
C ARG A 186 12.95 -8.37 -5.27
N HIS A 187 12.03 -9.09 -5.89
CA HIS A 187 12.38 -10.14 -6.85
C HIS A 187 11.80 -9.81 -8.22
N SER A 188 12.54 -10.19 -9.25
CA SER A 188 11.93 -10.33 -10.56
C SER A 188 10.90 -11.46 -10.50
N TYR A 189 9.77 -11.26 -11.14
CA TYR A 189 8.65 -12.18 -11.11
C TYR A 189 8.19 -12.57 -12.52
N GLY A 190 7.53 -13.72 -12.59
CA GLY A 190 6.89 -14.21 -13.80
C GLY A 190 5.42 -13.79 -13.89
N GLU A 191 4.68 -14.45 -14.81
CA GLU A 191 3.24 -14.25 -14.92
C GLU A 191 2.53 -14.70 -13.63
N PRO A 192 1.44 -14.01 -13.23
CA PRO A 192 0.69 -14.41 -12.06
C PRO A 192 -0.01 -15.76 -12.30
N VAL A 193 0.07 -16.66 -11.34
CA VAL A 193 -0.53 -18.01 -11.44
C VAL A 193 -1.54 -18.28 -10.32
N LYS A 194 -1.48 -17.53 -9.23
CA LYS A 194 -2.29 -17.81 -8.05
C LYS A 194 -2.59 -16.54 -7.27
N LEU A 195 -3.78 -16.50 -6.65
CA LEU A 195 -4.11 -15.52 -5.63
C LEU A 195 -3.67 -16.02 -4.24
N VAL A 196 -3.27 -15.09 -3.38
CA VAL A 196 -3.03 -15.31 -1.95
C VAL A 196 -3.84 -14.30 -1.16
N MET A 197 -4.22 -14.65 0.08
CA MET A 197 -4.97 -13.76 0.96
C MET A 197 -4.29 -13.67 2.31
N GLU A 198 -4.26 -12.48 2.86
CA GLU A 198 -3.74 -12.19 4.18
C GLU A 198 -4.75 -11.34 4.97
N LEU A 199 -5.01 -11.77 6.21
CA LEU A 199 -5.86 -11.03 7.14
C LEU A 199 -4.99 -9.97 7.85
N TYR A 200 -5.39 -8.72 7.74
CA TYR A 200 -4.78 -7.66 8.55
C TYR A 200 -5.10 -7.90 10.03
N GLN A 201 -4.10 -7.87 10.89
CA GLN A 201 -4.21 -8.21 12.31
C GLN A 201 -4.81 -9.63 12.52
N PRO A 202 -4.11 -10.70 12.11
CA PRO A 202 -4.62 -12.07 12.21
C PRO A 202 -4.88 -12.52 13.66
N GLU A 203 -4.23 -11.88 14.66
CA GLU A 203 -4.41 -12.10 16.10
C GLU A 203 -5.64 -11.40 16.68
N LYS A 204 -6.31 -10.53 15.89
CA LYS A 204 -7.53 -9.85 16.36
C LYS A 204 -8.65 -10.86 16.61
N GLU A 205 -9.24 -10.82 17.80
CA GLU A 205 -10.46 -11.53 18.12
C GLU A 205 -11.69 -10.74 17.70
N PHE A 206 -12.44 -11.24 16.73
CA PHE A 206 -13.63 -10.61 16.23
C PHE A 206 -14.84 -10.90 17.10
N THR A 207 -15.66 -9.88 17.33
CA THR A 207 -16.83 -9.92 18.20
C THR A 207 -18.11 -9.71 17.39
N ALA A 208 -19.00 -10.69 17.42
CA ALA A 208 -20.32 -10.61 16.79
C ALA A 208 -21.18 -9.49 17.44
N GLY A 209 -21.94 -8.76 16.64
CA GLY A 209 -22.77 -7.65 17.09
C GLY A 209 -22.02 -6.35 17.44
N ASN A 210 -20.69 -6.31 17.28
CA ASN A 210 -19.86 -5.14 17.60
C ASN A 210 -19.53 -4.26 16.37
N TYR A 211 -20.16 -4.49 15.25
CA TYR A 211 -19.85 -3.81 13.97
C TYR A 211 -18.36 -3.90 13.58
N ASP A 212 -17.67 -4.95 14.01
CA ASP A 212 -16.29 -5.19 13.66
C ASP A 212 -16.11 -5.38 12.14
N LEU A 213 -14.95 -4.94 11.63
CA LEU A 213 -14.54 -5.16 10.25
C LEU A 213 -13.26 -5.97 10.21
N ALA A 214 -13.19 -6.91 9.28
CA ALA A 214 -11.97 -7.62 8.92
C ALA A 214 -11.50 -7.11 7.55
N TYR A 215 -10.21 -6.80 7.47
CA TYR A 215 -9.55 -6.33 6.26
C TYR A 215 -8.69 -7.46 5.70
N VAL A 216 -8.97 -7.86 4.47
CA VAL A 216 -8.27 -8.96 3.80
C VAL A 216 -7.57 -8.43 2.55
N THR A 217 -6.26 -8.46 2.57
CA THR A 217 -5.44 -8.16 1.38
C THR A 217 -5.41 -9.38 0.48
N ILE A 218 -5.73 -9.19 -0.78
CA ILE A 218 -5.65 -10.18 -1.85
C ILE A 218 -4.51 -9.78 -2.76
N SER A 219 -3.55 -10.68 -3.01
CA SER A 219 -2.40 -10.43 -3.86
C SER A 219 -2.25 -11.53 -4.91
N ALA A 220 -1.65 -11.19 -6.05
CA ALA A 220 -1.26 -12.16 -7.06
C ALA A 220 0.20 -12.54 -6.89
N VAL A 221 0.50 -13.84 -7.04
CA VAL A 221 1.86 -14.36 -7.01
C VAL A 221 2.15 -15.24 -8.22
N ASP A 222 3.43 -15.29 -8.59
CA ASP A 222 3.92 -16.14 -9.67
C ASP A 222 4.13 -17.61 -9.23
N ALA A 223 4.70 -18.42 -10.11
CA ALA A 223 4.95 -19.84 -9.87
C ALA A 223 5.99 -20.10 -8.75
N GLN A 224 6.85 -19.14 -8.45
CA GLN A 224 7.83 -19.17 -7.37
C GLN A 224 7.27 -18.64 -6.05
N GLY A 225 6.11 -18.00 -6.09
CA GLY A 225 5.47 -17.38 -4.93
C GLY A 225 5.86 -15.92 -4.74
N TYR A 226 6.58 -15.31 -5.67
CA TYR A 226 6.89 -13.89 -5.62
C TYR A 226 5.67 -13.04 -5.96
N PRO A 227 5.46 -11.91 -5.26
CA PRO A 227 4.41 -10.96 -5.59
C PRO A 227 4.55 -10.44 -7.01
N VAL A 228 3.47 -10.46 -7.78
CA VAL A 228 3.41 -9.88 -9.12
C VAL A 228 2.84 -8.47 -8.99
N GLU A 229 3.74 -7.50 -8.80
CA GLU A 229 3.39 -6.13 -8.41
C GLU A 229 2.74 -5.30 -9.52
N ASP A 230 2.72 -5.78 -10.76
CA ASP A 230 2.00 -5.18 -11.89
C ASP A 230 0.73 -5.96 -12.28
N ALA A 231 0.33 -6.95 -11.49
CA ALA A 231 -0.90 -7.70 -11.72
C ALA A 231 -2.13 -6.78 -11.62
N ASN A 232 -3.02 -6.92 -12.60
CA ASN A 232 -4.20 -6.08 -12.75
C ASN A 232 -5.47 -6.85 -13.10
N GLN A 233 -5.53 -8.13 -12.78
CA GLN A 233 -6.68 -8.99 -13.06
C GLN A 233 -7.92 -8.50 -12.31
N TYR A 234 -9.10 -8.74 -12.90
CA TYR A 234 -10.36 -8.65 -12.17
C TYR A 234 -10.50 -9.83 -11.22
N VAL A 235 -10.75 -9.50 -9.95
CA VAL A 235 -10.92 -10.47 -8.87
C VAL A 235 -12.37 -10.44 -8.40
N GLU A 236 -13.02 -11.58 -8.44
CA GLU A 236 -14.33 -11.78 -7.82
C GLU A 236 -14.15 -12.27 -6.39
N VAL A 237 -14.83 -11.63 -5.44
CA VAL A 237 -14.77 -11.97 -4.02
C VAL A 237 -16.14 -12.39 -3.54
N SER A 238 -16.22 -13.54 -2.88
CA SER A 238 -17.44 -14.04 -2.23
C SER A 238 -17.19 -14.30 -0.75
N VAL A 239 -18.19 -13.97 0.07
CA VAL A 239 -18.16 -14.15 1.52
C VAL A 239 -19.39 -14.95 1.95
N LYS A 240 -19.18 -15.97 2.81
CA LYS A 240 -20.24 -16.82 3.36
C LYS A 240 -20.05 -17.03 4.85
N GLY A 241 -21.14 -17.26 5.58
CA GLY A 241 -21.11 -17.58 7.01
C GLY A 241 -21.51 -16.41 7.90
N ALA A 242 -20.76 -16.18 8.99
CA ALA A 242 -21.08 -15.21 10.04
C ALA A 242 -20.74 -13.74 9.70
N GLY A 243 -20.71 -13.39 8.42
CA GLY A 243 -20.42 -12.04 7.94
C GLY A 243 -20.72 -11.88 6.45
N TRP A 244 -20.43 -10.70 5.92
CA TRP A 244 -20.67 -10.37 4.50
C TRP A 244 -19.60 -9.43 3.95
N LEU A 245 -19.45 -9.42 2.61
CA LEU A 245 -18.60 -8.46 1.92
C LEU A 245 -19.23 -7.07 1.98
N THR A 246 -18.50 -6.10 2.53
CA THR A 246 -18.93 -4.70 2.62
C THR A 246 -18.46 -3.90 1.42
N GLY A 247 -17.26 -4.19 0.92
CA GLY A 247 -16.71 -3.49 -0.23
C GLY A 247 -15.34 -3.99 -0.63
N LEU A 248 -14.90 -3.48 -1.77
CA LEU A 248 -13.58 -3.73 -2.36
C LEU A 248 -12.91 -2.39 -2.68
N ASP A 249 -11.62 -2.27 -2.39
CA ASP A 249 -10.81 -1.11 -2.79
C ASP A 249 -9.42 -1.58 -3.28
N ASN A 250 -8.91 -0.94 -4.31
CA ASN A 250 -7.60 -1.25 -4.89
C ASN A 250 -6.58 -0.10 -4.75
N GLY A 251 -7.00 1.04 -4.19
CA GLY A 251 -6.14 2.22 -4.04
C GLY A 251 -5.87 3.00 -5.33
N ASP A 252 -6.41 2.58 -6.47
CA ASP A 252 -6.26 3.28 -7.75
C ASP A 252 -7.16 4.53 -7.79
N SER A 253 -6.53 5.70 -7.79
CA SER A 253 -7.26 6.97 -7.84
C SER A 253 -8.01 7.21 -9.16
N THR A 254 -7.73 6.44 -10.20
CA THR A 254 -8.37 6.54 -11.52
C THR A 254 -9.47 5.51 -11.73
N ASP A 255 -9.57 4.51 -10.84
CA ASP A 255 -10.55 3.43 -10.97
C ASP A 255 -11.99 3.93 -10.75
N THR A 256 -12.88 3.57 -11.66
CA THR A 256 -14.31 3.93 -11.64
C THR A 256 -15.22 2.80 -11.19
N ASP A 257 -14.68 1.62 -10.87
CA ASP A 257 -15.45 0.50 -10.37
C ASP A 257 -16.16 0.81 -9.04
N GLU A 258 -17.28 0.14 -8.78
CA GLU A 258 -18.07 0.35 -7.57
C GLU A 258 -17.36 -0.23 -6.34
N TYR A 259 -17.22 0.56 -5.27
CA TYR A 259 -16.65 0.09 -3.99
C TYR A 259 -17.49 -1.04 -3.35
N LYS A 260 -18.80 -1.01 -3.50
CA LYS A 260 -19.73 -2.00 -2.94
C LYS A 260 -20.02 -3.19 -3.87
N GLY A 261 -19.26 -3.33 -4.95
CA GLY A 261 -19.30 -4.48 -5.83
C GLY A 261 -18.67 -5.73 -5.20
N TYR A 262 -18.85 -6.86 -5.88
CA TYR A 262 -18.21 -8.14 -5.53
C TYR A 262 -17.03 -8.49 -6.43
N CYS A 263 -16.73 -7.65 -7.41
CA CYS A 263 -15.64 -7.81 -8.36
C CYS A 263 -14.94 -6.47 -8.57
N ARG A 264 -13.61 -6.47 -8.54
CA ARG A 264 -12.82 -5.28 -8.81
C ARG A 264 -11.45 -5.65 -9.38
N ARG A 265 -10.88 -4.76 -10.17
CA ARG A 265 -9.52 -4.91 -10.70
C ARG A 265 -8.49 -4.77 -9.58
N MET A 266 -7.44 -5.58 -9.63
CA MET A 266 -6.24 -5.36 -8.81
C MET A 266 -5.50 -4.13 -9.30
N PHE A 267 -4.81 -3.48 -8.39
CA PHE A 267 -3.88 -2.40 -8.68
C PHE A 267 -2.57 -2.63 -7.90
N ASN A 268 -1.44 -2.46 -8.56
CA ASN A 268 -0.12 -2.83 -8.00
C ASN A 268 -0.11 -4.25 -7.39
N GLY A 269 -0.76 -5.19 -8.07
CA GLY A 269 -0.83 -6.58 -7.64
C GLY A 269 -1.69 -6.85 -6.41
N LYS A 270 -2.47 -5.85 -5.93
CA LYS A 270 -3.22 -5.93 -4.67
C LYS A 270 -4.69 -5.53 -4.84
N LEU A 271 -5.51 -6.03 -3.94
CA LEU A 271 -6.91 -5.66 -3.75
C LEU A 271 -7.26 -5.84 -2.27
N LEU A 272 -7.93 -4.86 -1.67
CA LEU A 272 -8.49 -4.97 -0.33
C LEU A 272 -9.93 -5.45 -0.39
N ALA A 273 -10.26 -6.47 0.39
CA ALA A 273 -11.64 -6.85 0.70
C ALA A 273 -11.98 -6.48 2.14
N ILE A 274 -13.08 -5.75 2.31
CA ILE A 274 -13.61 -5.33 3.61
C ILE A 274 -14.78 -6.23 3.95
N VAL A 275 -14.66 -7.02 5.02
CA VAL A 275 -15.65 -8.00 5.47
C VAL A 275 -16.23 -7.54 6.80
N ALA A 276 -17.54 -7.35 6.83
CA ALA A 276 -18.26 -7.02 8.07
C ALA A 276 -18.53 -8.30 8.86
N ILE A 277 -18.35 -8.21 10.17
CA ILE A 277 -18.70 -9.27 11.12
C ILE A 277 -20.19 -9.18 11.44
N GLY A 278 -20.89 -10.30 11.37
CA GLY A 278 -22.33 -10.40 11.61
C GLY A 278 -22.71 -10.38 13.07
N GLU A 279 -23.98 -10.68 13.31
CA GLU A 279 -24.58 -10.65 14.66
C GLU A 279 -24.32 -11.91 15.49
N HIS A 280 -23.85 -13.00 14.87
CA HIS A 280 -23.69 -14.29 15.53
C HIS A 280 -22.27 -14.84 15.38
N LYS A 281 -21.83 -15.57 16.39
CA LYS A 281 -20.59 -16.35 16.35
C LYS A 281 -20.59 -17.34 15.18
N GLY A 282 -19.43 -17.65 14.70
CA GLY A 282 -19.26 -18.63 13.63
C GLY A 282 -17.98 -18.42 12.83
N SER A 283 -17.92 -19.04 11.68
CA SER A 283 -16.86 -18.85 10.73
C SER A 283 -17.34 -18.03 9.52
N ILE A 284 -16.45 -17.20 8.99
CA ILE A 284 -16.64 -16.48 7.74
C ILE A 284 -15.66 -17.06 6.74
N GLN A 285 -16.18 -17.56 5.62
CA GLN A 285 -15.35 -18.03 4.52
C GLN A 285 -15.28 -16.95 3.45
N VAL A 286 -14.08 -16.47 3.18
CA VAL A 286 -13.76 -15.51 2.11
C VAL A 286 -13.10 -16.29 0.99
N LYS A 287 -13.59 -16.13 -0.24
CA LYS A 287 -13.00 -16.72 -1.44
C LYS A 287 -12.76 -15.64 -2.47
N ALA A 288 -11.56 -15.62 -3.06
CA ALA A 288 -11.17 -14.78 -4.16
C ALA A 288 -10.85 -15.62 -5.39
N ALA A 289 -11.35 -15.22 -6.56
CA ALA A 289 -11.11 -15.89 -7.83
C ALA A 289 -10.84 -14.88 -8.93
N ALA A 290 -9.92 -15.19 -9.83
CA ALA A 290 -9.64 -14.41 -11.04
C ALA A 290 -9.41 -15.35 -12.23
N GLY A 291 -9.73 -14.88 -13.42
CA GLY A 291 -9.56 -15.68 -14.64
C GLY A 291 -8.10 -16.09 -14.85
N GLY A 292 -7.85 -17.38 -15.03
CA GLY A 292 -6.51 -17.94 -15.28
C GLY A 292 -5.65 -18.14 -14.04
N LEU A 293 -6.11 -17.76 -12.85
CA LEU A 293 -5.35 -17.89 -11.59
C LEU A 293 -5.97 -18.96 -10.68
N GLN A 294 -5.14 -19.63 -9.90
CA GLN A 294 -5.62 -20.46 -8.81
C GLN A 294 -6.29 -19.58 -7.75
N PRO A 295 -7.53 -19.89 -7.32
CA PRO A 295 -8.25 -19.11 -6.32
C PRO A 295 -7.61 -19.22 -4.94
N ALA A 296 -7.89 -18.23 -4.10
CA ALA A 296 -7.54 -18.23 -2.68
C ALA A 296 -8.79 -18.34 -1.80
N GLU A 297 -8.63 -18.95 -0.63
CA GLU A 297 -9.67 -19.08 0.40
C GLU A 297 -9.07 -18.75 1.77
N LEU A 298 -9.83 -18.00 2.57
CA LEU A 298 -9.46 -17.62 3.94
C LEU A 298 -10.65 -17.83 4.87
N THR A 299 -10.41 -18.34 6.08
CA THR A 299 -11.44 -18.47 7.11
C THR A 299 -11.14 -17.51 8.25
N ILE A 300 -12.15 -16.69 8.61
CA ILE A 300 -12.11 -15.78 9.76
C ILE A 300 -13.02 -16.37 10.84
N VAL A 301 -12.53 -16.46 12.07
CA VAL A 301 -13.28 -16.98 13.20
C VAL A 301 -13.85 -15.85 14.03
N VAL A 302 -15.17 -15.87 14.25
CA VAL A 302 -15.88 -14.95 15.13
C VAL A 302 -16.17 -15.68 16.44
N SER A 303 -15.30 -15.46 17.43
CA SER A 303 -15.28 -16.23 18.68
C SER A 303 -16.07 -15.60 19.82
N LYS A 304 -16.23 -14.28 19.79
CA LYS A 304 -16.92 -13.50 20.82
C LYS A 304 -18.28 -12.99 20.32
N GLU A 305 -19.15 -12.67 21.24
CA GLU A 305 -20.46 -12.09 20.98
C GLU A 305 -20.76 -11.08 22.09
N ILE A 306 -21.30 -9.92 21.73
CA ILE A 306 -21.74 -8.96 22.74
C ILE A 306 -22.94 -9.53 23.49
N SER A 307 -22.82 -9.62 24.82
CA SER A 307 -23.99 -9.81 25.66
C SER A 307 -24.77 -8.50 25.74
N ILE A 308 -26.00 -8.52 25.21
CA ILE A 308 -26.89 -7.34 25.22
C ILE A 308 -27.56 -7.15 26.60
N GLU A 309 -27.24 -7.98 27.59
CA GLU A 309 -27.78 -7.82 28.93
C GLU A 309 -27.29 -6.52 29.58
N GLY A 310 -28.15 -5.51 29.59
CA GLY A 310 -27.99 -4.27 30.35
C GLY A 310 -27.46 -3.06 29.57
N THR A 311 -27.27 -3.11 28.25
CA THR A 311 -26.92 -1.94 27.47
C THR A 311 -28.17 -1.25 26.94
N SER A 312 -28.56 -0.11 27.53
CA SER A 312 -29.69 0.71 27.11
C SER A 312 -29.41 1.58 25.86
N PHE A 313 -28.41 1.25 25.05
CA PHE A 313 -28.07 2.10 23.91
C PHE A 313 -27.87 1.28 22.63
N ILE A 314 -28.98 0.72 22.12
CA ILE A 314 -29.11 0.54 20.68
C ILE A 314 -29.99 1.72 20.23
N PRO A 315 -29.53 2.66 19.41
CA PRO A 315 -30.43 3.64 18.85
C PRO A 315 -31.56 2.90 18.15
N GLU A 316 -32.82 3.14 18.55
CA GLU A 316 -33.99 2.53 17.93
C GLU A 316 -34.02 2.67 16.39
N VAL A 317 -33.26 3.63 15.88
CA VAL A 317 -33.04 3.86 14.45
C VAL A 317 -32.41 2.64 13.74
N PHE A 318 -31.64 1.80 14.41
CA PHE A 318 -31.01 0.62 13.81
C PHE A 318 -31.69 -0.71 14.16
N ALA A 319 -32.43 -0.77 15.26
CA ALA A 319 -33.03 -2.00 15.74
C ALA A 319 -34.23 -2.49 14.90
N ASN A 320 -34.86 -1.63 14.10
CA ASN A 320 -36.12 -1.93 13.40
C ASN A 320 -36.04 -1.91 11.88
N LYS A 321 -34.86 -1.91 11.28
CA LYS A 321 -34.72 -1.82 9.81
C LYS A 321 -34.02 -3.05 9.23
N SER A 322 -34.64 -4.20 9.40
CA SER A 322 -34.31 -5.34 8.53
C SER A 322 -35.27 -5.32 7.33
N GLY A 323 -34.74 -5.40 6.12
CA GLY A 323 -35.56 -5.52 4.92
C GLY A 323 -35.82 -4.21 4.17
N LYS A 324 -36.98 -4.10 3.55
CA LYS A 324 -37.35 -3.05 2.57
C LYS A 324 -37.27 -1.61 3.08
N ASP A 325 -37.26 -1.41 4.39
CA ASP A 325 -37.27 -0.08 5.03
C ASP A 325 -35.87 0.43 5.42
N ALA A 326 -34.84 -0.35 5.17
CA ALA A 326 -33.47 0.12 5.36
C ALA A 326 -33.15 1.21 4.32
N PRO A 327 -32.45 2.30 4.71
CA PRO A 327 -31.94 3.29 3.76
C PRO A 327 -31.11 2.63 2.65
N ALA A 328 -31.11 3.21 1.46
CA ALA A 328 -30.41 2.65 0.30
C ALA A 328 -28.91 2.38 0.53
N TRP A 329 -28.32 3.06 1.50
CA TRP A 329 -26.90 2.88 1.89
C TRP A 329 -26.69 1.72 2.90
N VAL A 330 -27.76 1.10 3.39
CA VAL A 330 -27.73 -0.10 4.26
C VAL A 330 -28.13 -1.37 3.51
N ARG A 331 -28.59 -1.23 2.24
CA ARG A 331 -29.04 -2.37 1.42
C ARG A 331 -27.88 -2.99 0.67
#